data_d07d8afa2e0ae95cf41fc1b019787ea3
#
_entry.id   d07d8afa2e0ae95cf41fc1b019787ea3
#
_cell.length_a   1.000
_cell.length_b   1.000
_cell.length_c   1.000
_cell.angle_alpha   90.00
_cell.angle_beta   90.00
_cell.angle_gamma   90.00
#
_symmetry.space_group_name_H-M   'P 1'
#
loop_
_entity.id
_entity.type
_entity.pdbx_description
1 polymer ?
#
loop_
_entity_poly.entity_id
_entity_poly.type
_entity_poly.pdbx_seq_one_letter_code
_entity_poly.pdbx_strand_id
1 'polypeptide(L)'
;MDKYTAVTVGRGSSVQVDLTVTEPDSAIRWQFITEGYDLGFGVYKRTKDSRQKAHEMEEVIPSKRVDCHMFPEDGSVIIQDPGTYVVRFDNTYSWTRSKKIYYIIEMLEPDVEDEFELASESLTRD
;
A
#
# COMPACT_ATOMS: atom_id res chain seq x y z
N MET A 1 14.94 -10.40 -9.38
CA MET A 1 14.11 -9.79 -8.32
C MET A 1 14.47 -8.33 -8.07
N ASP A 2 14.86 -7.67 -9.13
CA ASP A 2 15.31 -6.27 -9.08
C ASP A 2 14.18 -5.29 -8.75
N LYS A 3 12.95 -5.76 -8.81
CA LYS A 3 11.78 -4.93 -8.56
C LYS A 3 11.42 -4.77 -7.09
N TYR A 4 11.86 -5.68 -6.24
CA TYR A 4 11.52 -5.65 -4.83
C TYR A 4 12.47 -4.75 -4.04
N THR A 5 11.88 -3.98 -3.14
CA THR A 5 12.64 -3.26 -2.13
C THR A 5 12.71 -4.13 -0.89
N ALA A 6 13.89 -4.28 -0.32
CA ALA A 6 14.10 -5.04 0.91
C ALA A 6 14.26 -4.07 2.08
N VAL A 7 13.55 -4.32 3.17
CA VAL A 7 13.67 -3.53 4.40
C VAL A 7 13.51 -4.44 5.60
N THR A 8 14.20 -4.11 6.68
CA THR A 8 14.03 -4.79 7.97
C THR A 8 13.18 -3.91 8.87
N VAL A 9 12.07 -4.46 9.36
CA VAL A 9 11.24 -3.81 10.36
C VAL A 9 11.67 -4.31 11.72
N GLY A 10 12.23 -3.43 12.54
CA GLY A 10 12.71 -3.79 13.87
C GLY A 10 11.57 -4.28 14.76
N ARG A 11 11.94 -5.08 15.77
CA ARG A 11 11.00 -5.47 16.81
C ARG A 11 10.40 -4.23 17.47
N GLY A 12 9.10 -4.24 17.72
CA GLY A 12 8.41 -3.12 18.33
C GLY A 12 8.28 -1.88 17.44
N SER A 13 8.61 -1.98 16.15
CA SER A 13 8.66 -0.86 15.23
C SER A 13 7.71 -1.02 14.05
N SER A 14 7.63 0.01 13.23
CA SER A 14 6.90 -0.01 11.96
C SER A 14 7.71 0.71 10.88
N VAL A 15 7.37 0.42 9.63
CA VAL A 15 7.93 1.10 8.47
C VAL A 15 6.78 1.64 7.64
N GLN A 16 6.90 2.87 7.17
CA GLN A 16 5.86 3.53 6.40
C GLN A 16 6.41 3.95 5.04
N VAL A 17 5.59 3.79 4.01
CA VAL A 17 5.88 4.24 2.65
C VAL A 17 4.82 5.26 2.27
N ASP A 18 5.26 6.49 2.01
CA ASP A 18 4.35 7.60 1.66
C ASP A 18 4.17 7.66 0.14
N LEU A 19 2.94 7.86 -0.29
CA LEU A 19 2.57 8.01 -1.69
C LEU A 19 1.71 9.25 -1.85
N THR A 20 2.04 10.09 -2.82
CA THR A 20 1.22 11.26 -3.14
C THR A 20 0.32 10.93 -4.33
N VAL A 21 -0.99 11.01 -4.12
CA VAL A 21 -1.99 10.79 -5.14
C VAL A 21 -2.56 12.14 -5.55
N THR A 22 -2.45 12.49 -6.82
CA THR A 22 -2.91 13.77 -7.36
C THR A 22 -4.15 13.64 -8.22
N GLU A 23 -4.38 12.47 -8.82
CA GLU A 23 -5.48 12.26 -9.76
C GLU A 23 -6.50 11.28 -9.20
N PRO A 24 -7.81 11.60 -9.26
CA PRO A 24 -8.85 10.63 -8.96
C PRO A 24 -8.71 9.39 -9.86
N ASP A 25 -9.22 8.25 -9.41
CA ASP A 25 -9.11 6.96 -10.09
C ASP A 25 -7.67 6.41 -10.17
N SER A 26 -6.76 6.97 -9.40
CA SER A 26 -5.44 6.37 -9.21
C SER A 26 -5.57 5.09 -8.38
N ALA A 27 -4.63 4.18 -8.54
CA ALA A 27 -4.59 2.96 -7.74
C ALA A 27 -3.29 2.88 -6.95
N ILE A 28 -3.40 2.43 -5.71
CA ILE A 28 -2.24 1.99 -4.93
C ILE A 28 -2.24 0.47 -5.00
N ARG A 29 -1.14 -0.08 -5.44
CA ARG A 29 -0.95 -1.51 -5.60
C ARG A 29 0.22 -1.96 -4.75
N TRP A 30 0.08 -3.11 -4.10
CA TRP A 30 1.13 -3.68 -3.25
C TRP A 30 1.29 -5.16 -3.48
N GLN A 31 2.51 -5.61 -3.25
CA GLN A 31 2.85 -7.02 -3.16
C GLN A 31 4.03 -7.13 -2.19
N PHE A 32 3.94 -8.02 -1.23
CA PHE A 32 5.05 -8.20 -0.29
C PHE A 32 5.08 -9.60 0.30
N ILE A 33 6.27 -9.99 0.71
CA ILE A 33 6.54 -11.21 1.46
C ILE A 33 7.47 -10.90 2.63
N THR A 34 7.45 -11.75 3.64
CA THR A 34 8.42 -11.69 4.75
C THR A 34 9.19 -13.00 4.83
N GLU A 35 10.37 -12.93 5.40
CA GLU A 35 11.13 -14.13 5.76
C GLU A 35 10.67 -14.58 7.15
N GLY A 36 9.90 -15.67 7.19
CA GLY A 36 9.67 -16.46 8.39
C GLY A 36 8.48 -16.12 9.27
N TYR A 37 7.92 -14.91 9.24
CA TYR A 37 6.91 -14.51 10.22
C TYR A 37 5.83 -13.62 9.60
N ASP A 38 4.68 -13.57 10.27
CA ASP A 38 3.60 -12.67 9.89
C ASP A 38 3.97 -11.20 10.11
N LEU A 39 3.13 -10.31 9.59
CA LEU A 39 3.37 -8.88 9.67
C LEU A 39 2.04 -8.15 9.65
N GLY A 40 1.95 -7.05 10.38
CA GLY A 40 0.80 -6.15 10.29
C GLY A 40 0.90 -5.30 9.02
N PHE A 41 -0.25 -5.07 8.36
CA PHE A 41 -0.32 -4.27 7.15
C PHE A 41 -1.60 -3.46 7.13
N GLY A 42 -1.48 -2.19 6.75
CA GLY A 42 -2.61 -1.31 6.56
C GLY A 42 -2.27 -0.15 5.63
N VAL A 43 -3.30 0.51 5.12
CA VAL A 43 -3.17 1.70 4.28
C VAL A 43 -3.97 2.82 4.91
N TYR A 44 -3.37 3.99 4.98
CA TYR A 44 -3.92 5.16 5.65
C TYR A 44 -3.86 6.37 4.76
N LYS A 45 -4.68 7.37 5.07
CA LYS A 45 -4.61 8.68 4.45
C LYS A 45 -4.28 9.71 5.52
N ARG A 46 -3.30 10.57 5.25
CA ARG A 46 -2.99 11.70 6.13
C ARG A 46 -4.14 12.69 6.14
N THR A 47 -4.47 13.20 7.32
CA THR A 47 -5.50 14.21 7.49
C THR A 47 -4.92 15.59 7.74
N LYS A 48 -3.62 15.67 7.98
CA LYS A 48 -2.86 16.90 8.19
C LYS A 48 -1.58 16.87 7.37
N ASP A 49 -1.05 18.03 7.06
CA ASP A 49 0.18 18.19 6.29
C ASP A 49 1.43 18.02 7.16
N SER A 50 1.37 17.12 8.12
CA SER A 50 2.46 16.83 9.03
C SER A 50 2.52 15.33 9.29
N ARG A 51 3.65 14.86 9.85
CA ARG A 51 3.80 13.47 10.21
C ARG A 51 2.80 13.10 11.30
N GLN A 52 2.08 12.02 11.09
CA GLN A 52 1.04 11.55 11.98
C GLN A 52 1.30 10.11 12.41
N LYS A 53 0.85 9.76 13.60
CA LYS A 53 0.77 8.36 14.03
C LYS A 53 -0.42 7.69 13.34
N ALA A 54 -0.38 6.36 13.27
CA ALA A 54 -1.42 5.58 12.58
C ALA A 54 -2.83 5.93 13.08
N HIS A 55 -3.03 6.05 14.38
CA HIS A 55 -4.35 6.32 14.96
C HIS A 55 -4.85 7.75 14.69
N GLU A 56 -3.98 8.63 14.23
CA GLU A 56 -4.33 10.02 13.86
C GLU A 56 -4.75 10.14 12.40
N MET A 57 -4.47 9.13 11.58
CA MET A 57 -4.78 9.12 10.15
C MET A 57 -6.12 8.42 9.90
N GLU A 58 -6.66 8.65 8.71
CA GLU A 58 -7.86 7.97 8.25
C GLU A 58 -7.49 6.58 7.72
N GLU A 59 -8.19 5.54 8.16
CA GLU A 59 -7.98 4.19 7.64
C GLU A 59 -8.60 4.03 6.26
N VAL A 60 -7.80 3.57 5.30
CA VAL A 60 -8.28 3.20 3.96
C VAL A 60 -8.41 1.69 3.89
N ILE A 61 -7.37 0.97 4.27
CA ILE A 61 -7.39 -0.47 4.47
C ILE A 61 -7.04 -0.71 5.94
N PRO A 62 -7.97 -1.25 6.74
CA PRO A 62 -7.72 -1.47 8.17
C PRO A 62 -6.51 -2.37 8.39
N SER A 63 -5.70 -1.99 9.37
CA SER A 63 -4.51 -2.76 9.71
C SER A 63 -4.89 -4.11 10.28
N LYS A 64 -4.24 -5.17 9.79
CA LYS A 64 -4.38 -6.52 10.34
C LYS A 64 -3.09 -7.29 10.13
N ARG A 65 -2.89 -8.32 10.93
CA ARG A 65 -1.76 -9.24 10.74
C ARG A 65 -2.06 -10.17 9.57
N VAL A 66 -1.06 -10.37 8.70
CA VAL A 66 -1.17 -11.22 7.50
C VAL A 66 -0.03 -12.23 7.49
N ASP A 67 -0.34 -13.44 7.02
CA ASP A 67 0.63 -14.55 6.95
C ASP A 67 1.46 -14.47 5.67
N CYS A 68 2.10 -13.32 5.44
CA CYS A 68 2.84 -13.05 4.23
C CYS A 68 4.17 -13.82 4.12
N HIS A 69 4.52 -14.60 5.13
CA HIS A 69 5.64 -15.55 5.07
C HIS A 69 5.21 -16.88 4.45
N MET A 70 3.91 -17.16 4.45
CA MET A 70 3.34 -18.39 3.88
C MET A 70 2.94 -18.17 2.42
N PHE A 71 2.29 -17.03 2.14
CA PHE A 71 1.82 -16.66 0.81
C PHE A 71 2.07 -15.17 0.59
N PRO A 72 2.53 -14.76 -0.60
CA PRO A 72 2.66 -13.33 -0.89
C PRO A 72 1.33 -12.62 -0.66
N GLU A 73 1.38 -11.48 0.01
CA GLU A 73 0.23 -10.60 0.11
C GLU A 73 0.22 -9.68 -1.10
N ASP A 74 -0.91 -9.61 -1.78
CA ASP A 74 -1.06 -8.90 -3.05
C ASP A 74 -2.42 -8.24 -3.09
N GLY A 75 -2.46 -6.97 -3.46
CA GLY A 75 -3.71 -6.25 -3.52
C GLY A 75 -3.58 -4.87 -4.12
N SER A 76 -4.72 -4.20 -4.20
CA SER A 76 -4.79 -2.82 -4.68
C SER A 76 -6.03 -2.13 -4.14
N VAL A 77 -6.00 -0.80 -4.17
CA VAL A 77 -7.16 0.02 -3.81
C VAL A 77 -7.23 1.21 -4.76
N ILE A 78 -8.43 1.52 -5.21
CA ILE A 78 -8.68 2.69 -6.06
C ILE A 78 -8.87 3.90 -5.14
N ILE A 79 -8.17 4.98 -5.47
CA ILE A 79 -8.18 6.22 -4.69
C ILE A 79 -8.90 7.30 -5.48
N GLN A 80 -9.97 7.83 -4.93
CA GLN A 80 -10.72 8.92 -5.53
C GLN A 80 -10.30 10.29 -5.01
N ASP A 81 -9.81 10.35 -3.78
CA ASP A 81 -9.56 11.57 -3.06
C ASP A 81 -8.07 11.88 -3.07
N PRO A 82 -7.61 12.93 -3.77
CA PRO A 82 -6.18 13.27 -3.77
C PRO A 82 -5.65 13.54 -2.37
N GLY A 83 -4.39 13.24 -2.16
CA GLY A 83 -3.74 13.43 -0.87
C GLY A 83 -2.53 12.54 -0.69
N THR A 84 -2.00 12.54 0.52
CA THR A 84 -0.87 11.68 0.89
C THR A 84 -1.41 10.42 1.58
N TYR A 85 -1.03 9.28 1.02
CA TYR A 85 -1.41 7.97 1.55
C TYR A 85 -0.19 7.27 2.10
N VAL A 86 -0.39 6.44 3.10
CA VAL A 86 0.69 5.76 3.82
C VAL A 86 0.41 4.27 3.84
N VAL A 87 1.33 3.50 3.28
CA VAL A 87 1.33 2.05 3.43
C VAL A 87 2.20 1.74 4.65
N ARG A 88 1.63 1.06 5.63
CA ARG A 88 2.31 0.80 6.90
C ARG A 88 2.50 -0.68 7.13
N PHE A 89 3.76 -1.06 7.35
CA PHE A 89 4.15 -2.39 7.79
C PHE A 89 4.38 -2.33 9.30
N ASP A 90 3.61 -3.09 10.04
CA ASP A 90 3.54 -2.99 11.49
C ASP A 90 4.12 -4.22 12.17
N ASN A 91 5.20 -4.01 12.93
CA ASN A 91 5.81 -5.03 13.78
C ASN A 91 5.81 -4.60 15.24
N THR A 92 4.93 -3.67 15.62
CA THR A 92 4.88 -3.11 16.98
C THR A 92 4.50 -4.16 18.02
N TYR A 93 3.77 -5.19 17.62
CA TYR A 93 3.35 -6.26 18.50
C TYR A 93 4.45 -7.29 18.79
N SER A 94 5.55 -7.25 18.06
CA SER A 94 6.64 -8.22 18.22
C SER A 94 7.72 -7.68 19.16
N TRP A 95 7.98 -8.40 20.24
CA TRP A 95 8.95 -8.01 21.24
C TRP A 95 10.36 -8.56 20.96
N THR A 96 10.46 -9.63 20.18
CA THR A 96 11.70 -10.39 20.07
C THR A 96 12.22 -10.50 18.64
N ARG A 97 11.38 -10.21 17.63
CA ARG A 97 11.74 -10.52 16.25
C ARG A 97 11.65 -9.31 15.33
N SER A 98 12.77 -8.98 14.72
CA SER A 98 12.79 -8.14 13.52
C SER A 98 12.32 -8.97 12.33
N LYS A 99 11.75 -8.34 11.33
CA LYS A 99 11.21 -9.03 10.16
C LYS A 99 11.74 -8.39 8.90
N LYS A 100 12.26 -9.23 8.02
CA LYS A 100 12.73 -8.75 6.72
C LYS A 100 11.60 -8.87 5.71
N ILE A 101 11.31 -7.76 5.05
CA ILE A 101 10.22 -7.64 4.09
C ILE A 101 10.82 -7.35 2.72
N TYR A 102 10.25 -8.00 1.70
CA TYR A 102 10.49 -7.66 0.30
C TYR A 102 9.16 -7.17 -0.26
N TYR A 103 9.13 -5.94 -0.77
CA TYR A 103 7.88 -5.36 -1.22
C TYR A 103 8.00 -4.63 -2.55
N ILE A 104 6.88 -4.56 -3.25
CA ILE A 104 6.65 -3.66 -4.36
C ILE A 104 5.42 -2.84 -3.98
N ILE A 105 5.53 -1.52 -4.02
CA ILE A 105 4.40 -0.61 -3.83
C ILE A 105 4.44 0.37 -4.97
N GLU A 106 3.33 0.49 -5.69
CA GLU A 106 3.21 1.36 -6.86
C GLU A 106 1.96 2.23 -6.74
N MET A 107 2.08 3.46 -7.19
CA MET A 107 0.93 4.32 -7.41
C MET A 107 0.74 4.43 -8.92
N LEU A 108 -0.41 4.00 -9.40
CA LEU A 108 -0.75 3.97 -10.82
C LEU A 108 -1.78 5.06 -11.09
N GLU A 109 -1.41 6.02 -11.92
CA GLU A 109 -2.35 7.07 -12.34
C GLU A 109 -3.30 6.53 -13.41
N PRO A 110 -4.50 7.12 -13.55
CA PRO A 110 -5.43 6.73 -14.61
C PRO A 110 -4.76 6.90 -15.97
N ASP A 111 -4.95 5.90 -16.83
CA ASP A 111 -4.44 5.96 -18.20
C ASP A 111 -5.48 6.63 -19.10
N VAL A 112 -5.14 7.81 -19.61
CA VAL A 112 -6.03 8.57 -20.50
C VAL A 112 -6.30 7.81 -21.80
N GLU A 113 -5.33 7.06 -22.29
CA GLU A 113 -5.50 6.24 -23.50
C GLU A 113 -6.50 5.11 -23.25
N ASP A 114 -6.43 4.44 -22.12
CA ASP A 114 -7.37 3.39 -21.76
C ASP A 114 -8.78 3.94 -21.60
N GLU A 115 -8.94 5.09 -20.98
CA GLU A 115 -10.23 5.77 -20.87
C GLU A 115 -10.80 6.11 -22.24
N PHE A 116 -9.96 6.58 -23.13
CA PHE A 116 -10.34 6.91 -24.50
C PHE A 116 -10.76 5.65 -25.28
N GLU A 117 -10.02 4.57 -25.16
CA GLU A 117 -10.35 3.29 -25.80
C GLU A 117 -11.66 2.74 -25.30
N LEU A 118 -11.90 2.76 -24.00
CA LEU A 118 -13.16 2.33 -23.41
C LEU A 118 -14.33 3.16 -23.91
N ALA A 119 -14.17 4.46 -24.00
CA ALA A 119 -15.20 5.34 -24.54
C ALA A 119 -15.49 5.03 -26.01
N SER A 120 -14.46 4.79 -26.80
CA SER A 120 -14.59 4.42 -28.22
C SER A 120 -15.30 3.08 -28.37
N GLU A 121 -14.96 2.09 -27.59
CA GLU A 121 -15.65 0.78 -27.60
C GLU A 121 -17.12 0.93 -27.23
N SER A 122 -17.41 1.74 -26.24
CA SER A 122 -18.79 2.01 -25.82
C SER A 122 -19.61 2.63 -26.94
N LEU A 123 -19.02 3.53 -27.73
CA LEU A 123 -19.69 4.17 -28.86
C LEU A 123 -19.88 3.24 -30.05
N THR A 124 -19.06 2.22 -30.20
CA THR A 124 -19.12 1.30 -31.35
C THR A 124 -19.97 0.06 -31.10
N ARG A 125 -20.46 -0.13 -29.89
CA ARG A 125 -21.27 -1.30 -29.51
C ARG A 125 -22.74 -1.22 -29.87
N ASP A 126 -23.16 -0.20 -30.47
CA ASP A 126 -24.58 -0.06 -30.89
C ASP A 126 -24.86 -0.84 -32.22
#